data_0bbf77d07eb1ec1e49c2061b4ddd02f7
#
_entry.id   0bbf77d07eb1ec1e49c2061b4ddd02f7
#
_cell.length_a   1.000
_cell.length_b   1.000
_cell.length_c   1.000
_cell.angle_alpha   90.00
_cell.angle_beta   90.00
_cell.angle_gamma   90.00
#
_symmetry.space_group_name_H-M   'P 1'
#
loop_
_entity.id
_entity.type
_entity.pdbx_description
1 polymer ?
#
loop_
_entity_poly.entity_id
_entity_poly.type
_entity_poly.pdbx_seq_one_letter_code
_entity_poly.pdbx_strand_id
1 'polypeptide(L)'
;MYIYKELQNGIRVFAENVPYAESVSLGVWVGNGSRYEKLEENGMSHFIEHMVFKGTMTKSAKDIALMMDSVGGHLNAFTTRECTCFYAKILSEHTEVAMDILSDMVFNPLLSNDDMDLERKVVLEEIAMYEDSPEDIVYDIFSEAVWGNTPMGRTILGTPETLARITPDSMRKYMQDHYTSKSIVISVAGKIEDSLFDGLEQYFGSRKLSDNAVICEPATYTPQNVCLNHDFEQVQLVAGFNGIDIYDERVYSLLVFNNIFGSGMSSRLFQNIREKYGLVYSIGAGHSAYLDTGTFDILAATTPENVEQVAELTEKEIRAVKSQPFTDEEIERAKVQLKGNYILSSEGISSRMQAIGRAGLLDRPLRTRDEILEKINSVDRESIAEITEAVLDTKTLSIAAVGPINSIDGLFSKLKCE
;
A
#
# COMPACT_ATOMS: atom_id res chain seq x y z
N MET A 1 -7.45 21.02 -12.16
CA MET A 1 -6.29 21.15 -13.07
C MET A 1 -5.05 20.78 -12.27
N TYR A 2 -4.23 19.87 -12.79
CA TYR A 2 -2.97 19.51 -12.18
C TYR A 2 -1.91 20.54 -12.48
N ILE A 3 -1.07 20.83 -11.48
CA ILE A 3 0.05 21.76 -11.54
C ILE A 3 1.31 20.97 -11.21
N TYR A 4 2.33 21.10 -12.03
CA TYR A 4 3.66 20.55 -11.79
C TYR A 4 4.66 21.69 -11.60
N LYS A 5 5.53 21.57 -10.60
CA LYS A 5 6.67 22.48 -10.36
C LYS A 5 7.83 21.69 -9.81
N GLU A 6 9.04 22.10 -10.14
CA GLU A 6 10.27 21.60 -9.54
C GLU A 6 10.88 22.70 -8.68
N LEU A 7 11.26 22.38 -7.44
CA LEU A 7 11.93 23.30 -6.53
C LEU A 7 13.41 23.42 -6.90
N GLN A 8 14.08 24.47 -6.41
CA GLN A 8 15.49 24.75 -6.75
C GLN A 8 16.45 23.60 -6.44
N ASN A 9 16.12 22.76 -5.47
CA ASN A 9 16.90 21.58 -5.10
C ASN A 9 16.52 20.29 -5.85
N GLY A 10 15.56 20.35 -6.80
CA GLY A 10 15.14 19.21 -7.60
C GLY A 10 13.96 18.41 -7.03
N ILE A 11 13.39 18.79 -5.88
CA ILE A 11 12.16 18.15 -5.39
C ILE A 11 11.01 18.47 -6.34
N ARG A 12 10.28 17.46 -6.75
CA ARG A 12 9.12 17.54 -7.63
C ARG A 12 7.85 17.80 -6.82
N VAL A 13 7.05 18.76 -7.25
CA VAL A 13 5.78 19.15 -6.64
C VAL A 13 4.64 18.88 -7.61
N PHE A 14 3.65 18.15 -7.16
CA PHE A 14 2.42 17.88 -7.88
C PHE A 14 1.24 18.44 -7.09
N ALA A 15 0.42 19.28 -7.71
CA ALA A 15 -0.68 19.92 -7.02
C ALA A 15 -1.99 19.85 -7.81
N GLU A 16 -3.11 19.72 -7.10
CA GLU A 16 -4.46 19.78 -7.63
C GLU A 16 -5.26 20.88 -6.93
N ASN A 17 -5.55 21.96 -7.65
CA ASN A 17 -6.42 23.00 -7.11
C ASN A 17 -7.88 22.57 -7.13
N VAL A 18 -8.51 22.57 -5.95
CA VAL A 18 -9.93 22.27 -5.71
C VAL A 18 -10.59 23.52 -5.09
N PRO A 19 -11.01 24.49 -5.89
CA PRO A 19 -11.39 25.83 -5.42
C PRO A 19 -12.57 25.88 -4.45
N TYR A 20 -13.43 24.86 -4.47
CA TYR A 20 -14.58 24.77 -3.58
C TYR A 20 -14.28 24.13 -2.22
N ALA A 21 -13.07 23.61 -2.03
CA ALA A 21 -12.63 23.09 -0.75
C ALA A 21 -12.24 24.23 0.19
N GLU A 22 -12.41 24.02 1.50
CA GLU A 22 -11.90 24.94 2.53
C GLU A 22 -10.60 24.42 3.15
N SER A 23 -10.19 23.22 2.81
CA SER A 23 -8.99 22.55 3.35
C SER A 23 -7.98 22.25 2.27
N VAL A 24 -6.74 22.01 2.73
CA VAL A 24 -5.61 21.51 1.94
C VAL A 24 -5.09 20.23 2.61
N SER A 25 -4.73 19.25 1.80
CA SER A 25 -3.90 18.13 2.22
C SER A 25 -2.56 18.22 1.52
N LEU A 26 -1.48 18.17 2.31
CA LEU A 26 -0.10 18.23 1.85
C LEU A 26 0.61 16.96 2.27
N GLY A 27 1.24 16.27 1.32
CA GLY A 27 2.01 15.04 1.54
C GLY A 27 3.45 15.19 1.08
N VAL A 28 4.39 14.75 1.93
CA VAL A 28 5.81 14.58 1.61
C VAL A 28 6.05 13.09 1.44
N TRP A 29 6.28 12.68 0.22
CA TRP A 29 6.50 11.30 -0.17
C TRP A 29 7.99 11.04 -0.33
N VAL A 30 8.45 9.95 0.24
CA VAL A 30 9.82 9.46 0.05
C VAL A 30 9.72 8.13 -0.67
N GLY A 31 10.30 8.00 -1.85
CA GLY A 31 10.40 6.76 -2.64
C GLY A 31 11.37 5.78 -2.00
N ASN A 32 11.11 5.48 -0.74
CA ASN A 32 11.88 4.58 0.09
C ASN A 32 10.98 3.98 1.17
N GLY A 33 10.90 2.67 1.20
CA GLY A 33 10.19 1.88 2.18
C GLY A 33 10.98 0.61 2.50
N SER A 34 10.35 -0.40 3.10
CA SER A 34 11.06 -1.60 3.55
C SER A 34 11.77 -2.38 2.44
N ARG A 35 11.33 -2.22 1.19
CA ARG A 35 11.97 -2.84 0.01
C ARG A 35 13.39 -2.33 -0.27
N TYR A 36 13.75 -1.17 0.25
CA TYR A 36 15.07 -0.56 0.04
C TYR A 36 16.05 -0.89 1.17
N GLU A 37 15.60 -1.62 2.18
CA GLU A 37 16.37 -1.95 3.37
C GLU A 37 17.23 -3.20 3.15
N LYS A 38 18.48 -3.14 3.59
CA LYS A 38 19.28 -4.35 3.74
C LYS A 38 18.73 -5.20 4.88
N LEU A 39 19.20 -6.45 4.98
CA LEU A 39 18.73 -7.37 6.03
C LEU A 39 18.93 -6.79 7.43
N GLU A 40 20.08 -6.20 7.69
CA GLU A 40 20.42 -5.58 8.97
C GLU A 40 19.69 -4.27 9.27
N GLU A 41 19.06 -3.67 8.26
CA GLU A 41 18.30 -2.41 8.32
C GLU A 41 16.77 -2.66 8.34
N ASN A 42 16.32 -3.93 8.32
CA ASN A 42 14.89 -4.22 8.22
C ASN A 42 14.08 -3.60 9.37
N GLY A 43 13.03 -2.86 9.04
CA GLY A 43 12.23 -2.05 9.96
C GLY A 43 12.71 -0.60 10.08
N MET A 44 13.78 -0.19 9.39
CA MET A 44 14.33 1.16 9.47
C MET A 44 13.34 2.23 9.00
N SER A 45 12.68 2.03 7.86
CA SER A 45 11.76 3.02 7.29
C SER A 45 10.54 3.24 8.18
N HIS A 46 9.99 2.16 8.74
CA HIS A 46 8.89 2.22 9.68
C HIS A 46 9.32 2.87 11.01
N PHE A 47 10.49 2.53 11.51
CA PHE A 47 10.99 3.13 12.75
C PHE A 47 11.32 4.64 12.57
N ILE A 48 11.79 5.07 11.39
CA ILE A 48 11.94 6.49 11.07
C ILE A 48 10.58 7.18 11.10
N GLU A 49 9.55 6.57 10.54
CA GLU A 49 8.18 7.09 10.59
C GLU A 49 7.78 7.43 12.03
N HIS A 50 7.94 6.52 12.98
CA HIS A 50 7.67 6.75 14.39
C HIS A 50 8.53 7.88 14.99
N MET A 51 9.83 7.83 14.71
CA MET A 51 10.80 8.74 15.34
C MET A 51 10.68 10.20 14.92
N VAL A 52 10.21 10.51 13.71
CA VAL A 52 10.05 11.91 13.27
C VAL A 52 8.93 12.65 14.03
N PHE A 53 7.99 11.93 14.65
CA PHE A 53 6.97 12.51 15.52
C PHE A 53 7.47 12.82 16.93
N LYS A 54 8.64 12.33 17.34
CA LYS A 54 9.20 12.53 18.69
C LYS A 54 9.89 13.87 18.87
N GLY A 55 9.89 14.71 17.85
CA GLY A 55 10.40 16.08 17.84
C GLY A 55 11.47 16.32 16.80
N THR A 56 11.75 17.57 16.64
CA THR A 56 12.75 18.12 15.69
C THR A 56 13.80 18.89 16.46
N MET A 57 14.78 19.43 15.73
CA MET A 57 15.78 20.33 16.32
C MET A 57 15.17 21.64 16.86
N THR A 58 13.95 22.01 16.46
CA THR A 58 13.29 23.26 16.83
C THR A 58 11.98 23.10 17.59
N LYS A 59 11.37 21.92 17.54
CA LYS A 59 10.03 21.65 18.12
C LYS A 59 10.07 20.33 18.90
N SER A 60 9.53 20.30 20.12
CA SER A 60 9.27 19.05 20.82
C SER A 60 8.07 18.33 20.20
N ALA A 61 7.90 17.04 20.49
CA ALA A 61 6.70 16.27 20.12
C ALA A 61 5.41 16.96 20.58
N LYS A 62 5.43 17.55 21.78
CA LYS A 62 4.30 18.31 22.30
C LYS A 62 4.03 19.59 21.52
N ASP A 63 5.08 20.30 21.08
CA ASP A 63 4.90 21.51 20.28
C ASP A 63 4.29 21.18 18.93
N ILE A 64 4.73 20.11 18.27
CA ILE A 64 4.16 19.61 17.01
C ILE A 64 2.66 19.33 17.17
N ALA A 65 2.29 18.58 18.21
CA ALA A 65 0.89 18.26 18.50
C ALA A 65 0.06 19.53 18.76
N LEU A 66 0.54 20.42 19.64
CA LEU A 66 -0.16 21.67 19.98
C LEU A 66 -0.30 22.62 18.77
N MET A 67 0.71 22.72 17.91
CA MET A 67 0.64 23.52 16.71
C MET A 67 -0.44 23.01 15.75
N MET A 68 -0.53 21.69 15.54
CA MET A 68 -1.57 21.09 14.68
C MET A 68 -2.96 21.22 15.30
N ASP A 69 -3.11 20.93 16.59
CA ASP A 69 -4.39 21.03 17.30
C ASP A 69 -4.92 22.47 17.31
N SER A 70 -4.04 23.47 17.49
CA SER A 70 -4.41 24.89 17.55
C SER A 70 -5.07 25.42 16.27
N VAL A 71 -4.84 24.74 15.14
CA VAL A 71 -5.40 25.09 13.81
C VAL A 71 -6.39 24.03 13.31
N GLY A 72 -6.78 23.08 14.16
CA GLY A 72 -7.71 21.99 13.80
C GLY A 72 -7.18 21.09 12.69
N GLY A 73 -5.85 20.97 12.57
CA GLY A 73 -5.18 20.16 11.57
C GLY A 73 -5.03 18.70 12.02
N HIS A 74 -4.76 17.83 11.05
CA HIS A 74 -4.43 16.43 11.27
C HIS A 74 -3.08 16.12 10.63
N LEU A 75 -2.20 15.48 11.37
CA LEU A 75 -0.87 15.06 10.93
C LEU A 75 -0.80 13.54 11.07
N ASN A 76 -0.31 12.86 10.04
CA ASN A 76 -0.15 11.40 10.05
C ASN A 76 0.93 10.97 9.06
N ALA A 77 1.30 9.69 9.11
CA ALA A 77 2.22 9.07 8.16
C ALA A 77 1.84 7.62 7.88
N PHE A 78 2.46 7.02 6.91
CA PHE A 78 2.43 5.58 6.66
C PHE A 78 3.68 5.14 5.90
N THR A 79 4.10 3.91 6.17
CA THR A 79 5.19 3.23 5.47
C THR A 79 4.64 2.02 4.73
N THR A 80 5.08 1.87 3.48
CA THR A 80 4.81 0.70 2.64
C THR A 80 6.13 0.03 2.27
N ARG A 81 6.06 -1.03 1.46
CA ARG A 81 7.27 -1.63 0.91
C ARG A 81 8.07 -0.66 0.03
N GLU A 82 7.42 0.24 -0.69
CA GLU A 82 8.06 1.08 -1.71
C GLU A 82 8.12 2.57 -1.39
N CYS A 83 7.39 3.04 -0.38
CA CYS A 83 7.44 4.45 0.01
C CYS A 83 7.04 4.68 1.47
N THR A 84 7.49 5.82 1.99
CA THR A 84 6.98 6.43 3.22
C THR A 84 6.34 7.77 2.88
N CYS A 85 5.19 8.08 3.47
CA CYS A 85 4.50 9.35 3.26
C CYS A 85 4.16 10.01 4.58
N PHE A 86 4.60 11.25 4.76
CA PHE A 86 4.24 12.13 5.87
C PHE A 86 3.24 13.15 5.35
N TYR A 87 2.07 13.28 5.97
CA TYR A 87 1.05 14.18 5.43
C TYR A 87 0.26 14.90 6.49
N ALA A 88 -0.21 16.08 6.12
CA ALA A 88 -1.11 16.87 6.94
C ALA A 88 -2.38 17.22 6.16
N LYS A 89 -3.51 17.34 6.89
CA LYS A 89 -4.75 17.91 6.39
C LYS A 89 -5.13 19.08 7.29
N ILE A 90 -5.35 20.25 6.70
CA ILE A 90 -5.48 21.51 7.43
C ILE A 90 -6.41 22.47 6.68
N LEU A 91 -6.93 23.50 7.34
CA LEU A 91 -7.62 24.59 6.63
C LEU A 91 -6.61 25.35 5.73
N SER A 92 -7.08 25.83 4.56
CA SER A 92 -6.22 26.46 3.57
C SER A 92 -5.44 27.68 4.09
N GLU A 93 -6.05 28.46 4.98
CA GLU A 93 -5.42 29.63 5.62
C GLU A 93 -4.25 29.26 6.55
N HIS A 94 -4.11 28.00 6.94
CA HIS A 94 -3.06 27.50 7.84
C HIS A 94 -2.04 26.59 7.13
N THR A 95 -2.01 26.57 5.80
CA THR A 95 -1.13 25.67 5.01
C THR A 95 0.35 25.87 5.37
N GLU A 96 0.77 27.08 5.77
CA GLU A 96 2.14 27.35 6.20
C GLU A 96 2.53 26.55 7.45
N VAL A 97 1.61 26.34 8.39
CA VAL A 97 1.86 25.51 9.58
C VAL A 97 2.16 24.06 9.19
N ALA A 98 1.44 23.51 8.21
CA ALA A 98 1.72 22.17 7.71
C ALA A 98 3.08 22.09 7.00
N MET A 99 3.45 23.11 6.21
CA MET A 99 4.76 23.17 5.55
C MET A 99 5.91 23.24 6.56
N ASP A 100 5.79 24.09 7.58
CA ASP A 100 6.80 24.24 8.64
C ASP A 100 6.99 22.92 9.42
N ILE A 101 5.89 22.28 9.85
CA ILE A 101 5.96 21.04 10.62
C ILE A 101 6.53 19.90 9.77
N LEU A 102 5.96 19.64 8.59
CA LEU A 102 6.37 18.52 7.76
C LEU A 102 7.82 18.66 7.28
N SER A 103 8.25 19.87 6.89
CA SER A 103 9.63 20.08 6.49
C SER A 103 10.61 19.85 7.64
N ASP A 104 10.26 20.31 8.83
CA ASP A 104 11.13 20.16 10.00
C ASP A 104 11.20 18.69 10.46
N MET A 105 10.07 17.97 10.45
CA MET A 105 10.03 16.53 10.75
C MET A 105 10.89 15.71 9.77
N VAL A 106 10.79 15.99 8.48
CA VAL A 106 11.50 15.20 7.45
C VAL A 106 12.99 15.55 7.39
N PHE A 107 13.38 16.82 7.59
CA PHE A 107 14.77 17.24 7.37
C PHE A 107 15.57 17.49 8.64
N ASN A 108 14.93 17.72 9.78
CA ASN A 108 15.60 18.06 11.03
C ASN A 108 15.08 17.22 12.23
N PRO A 109 14.75 15.92 12.09
CA PRO A 109 14.27 15.14 13.24
C PRO A 109 15.34 15.10 14.33
N LEU A 110 14.91 15.15 15.60
CA LEU A 110 15.80 15.15 16.75
C LEU A 110 16.54 13.81 16.88
N LEU A 111 15.84 12.71 16.73
CA LEU A 111 16.34 11.32 16.83
C LEU A 111 17.19 11.13 18.10
N SER A 112 16.60 11.40 19.28
CA SER A 112 17.29 11.22 20.56
C SER A 112 17.38 9.74 20.95
N ASN A 113 18.39 9.37 21.76
CA ASN A 113 18.50 8.01 22.29
C ASN A 113 17.33 7.66 23.19
N ASP A 114 16.93 8.58 24.06
CA ASP A 114 15.87 8.35 25.05
C ASP A 114 14.50 8.10 24.37
N ASP A 115 14.16 8.90 23.35
CA ASP A 115 12.93 8.70 22.57
C ASP A 115 13.00 7.41 21.75
N MET A 116 14.18 7.09 21.18
CA MET A 116 14.36 5.84 20.43
C MET A 116 14.16 4.59 21.30
N ASP A 117 14.65 4.60 22.54
CA ASP A 117 14.48 3.47 23.46
C ASP A 117 13.02 3.32 23.92
N LEU A 118 12.29 4.43 24.02
CA LEU A 118 10.85 4.40 24.31
C LEU A 118 10.06 3.90 23.09
N GLU A 119 10.33 4.46 21.92
CA GLU A 119 9.59 4.15 20.73
C GLU A 119 9.88 2.74 20.19
N ARG A 120 11.09 2.24 20.40
CA ARG A 120 11.42 0.82 20.12
C ARG A 120 10.47 -0.13 20.86
N LYS A 121 10.08 0.18 22.10
CA LYS A 121 9.11 -0.65 22.84
C LYS A 121 7.73 -0.57 22.22
N VAL A 122 7.32 0.60 21.73
CA VAL A 122 6.04 0.78 21.02
C VAL A 122 6.03 -0.06 19.74
N VAL A 123 7.10 -0.02 18.94
CA VAL A 123 7.20 -0.84 17.72
C VAL A 123 7.24 -2.34 18.02
N LEU A 124 7.90 -2.75 19.13
CA LEU A 124 7.89 -4.16 19.55
C LEU A 124 6.49 -4.62 19.99
N GLU A 125 5.70 -3.78 20.66
CA GLU A 125 4.30 -4.07 20.97
C GLU A 125 3.44 -4.13 19.71
N GLU A 126 3.73 -3.29 18.70
CA GLU A 126 3.06 -3.35 17.42
C GLU A 126 3.37 -4.65 16.67
N ILE A 127 4.63 -5.11 16.68
CA ILE A 127 5.00 -6.42 16.14
C ILE A 127 4.21 -7.53 16.84
N ALA A 128 4.13 -7.50 18.17
CA ALA A 128 3.36 -8.49 18.91
C ALA A 128 1.86 -8.47 18.56
N MET A 129 1.27 -7.28 18.35
CA MET A 129 -0.12 -7.16 17.87
C MET A 129 -0.30 -7.76 16.47
N TYR A 130 0.67 -7.59 15.57
CA TYR A 130 0.64 -8.20 14.24
C TYR A 130 0.77 -9.73 14.32
N GLU A 131 1.66 -10.24 15.20
CA GLU A 131 1.81 -11.67 15.43
C GLU A 131 0.56 -12.33 16.04
N ASP A 132 -0.29 -11.56 16.71
CA ASP A 132 -1.60 -12.00 17.22
C ASP A 132 -2.74 -11.86 16.19
N SER A 133 -2.48 -11.27 15.01
CA SER A 133 -3.47 -11.07 13.94
C SER A 133 -3.28 -12.11 12.83
N PRO A 134 -4.13 -13.13 12.74
CA PRO A 134 -3.99 -14.17 11.70
C PRO A 134 -4.16 -13.61 10.28
N GLU A 135 -4.92 -12.52 10.12
CA GLU A 135 -5.13 -11.86 8.82
C GLU A 135 -3.86 -11.16 8.34
N ASP A 136 -3.07 -10.58 9.25
CA ASP A 136 -1.82 -9.90 8.91
C ASP A 136 -0.68 -10.89 8.68
N ILE A 137 -0.53 -11.87 9.57
CA ILE A 137 0.52 -12.91 9.46
C ILE A 137 0.40 -13.68 8.15
N VAL A 138 -0.80 -14.04 7.70
CA VAL A 138 -0.95 -14.85 6.50
C VAL A 138 -0.38 -14.15 5.27
N TYR A 139 -0.49 -12.81 5.20
CA TYR A 139 0.13 -12.02 4.13
C TYR A 139 1.64 -11.92 4.25
N ASP A 140 2.18 -11.82 5.46
CA ASP A 140 3.63 -11.78 5.67
C ASP A 140 4.28 -13.11 5.32
N ILE A 141 3.75 -14.25 5.79
CA ILE A 141 4.29 -15.58 5.42
C ILE A 141 4.08 -15.88 3.92
N PHE A 142 2.98 -15.40 3.32
CA PHE A 142 2.79 -15.50 1.88
C PHE A 142 3.86 -14.70 1.13
N SER A 143 4.10 -13.46 1.54
CA SER A 143 5.13 -12.60 0.94
C SER A 143 6.52 -13.21 1.04
N GLU A 144 6.89 -13.73 2.22
CA GLU A 144 8.16 -14.43 2.43
C GLU A 144 8.25 -15.69 1.57
N ALA A 145 7.17 -16.45 1.44
CA ALA A 145 7.14 -17.65 0.63
C ALA A 145 7.42 -17.34 -0.84
N VAL A 146 6.76 -16.34 -1.42
CA VAL A 146 6.84 -16.06 -2.88
C VAL A 146 8.02 -15.18 -3.28
N TRP A 147 8.56 -14.35 -2.38
CA TRP A 147 9.71 -13.49 -2.66
C TRP A 147 10.97 -13.87 -1.88
N GLY A 148 10.90 -14.89 -1.01
CA GLY A 148 12.03 -15.35 -0.21
C GLY A 148 12.51 -14.31 0.81
N ASN A 149 13.71 -14.52 1.35
CA ASN A 149 14.36 -13.58 2.26
C ASN A 149 14.97 -12.37 1.50
N THR A 150 14.20 -11.79 0.58
CA THR A 150 14.54 -10.54 -0.10
C THR A 150 13.89 -9.37 0.62
N PRO A 151 14.28 -8.11 0.33
CA PRO A 151 13.59 -6.95 0.89
C PRO A 151 12.07 -6.94 0.60
N MET A 152 11.65 -7.53 -0.51
CA MET A 152 10.24 -7.61 -0.88
C MET A 152 9.44 -8.63 -0.06
N GLY A 153 10.08 -9.71 0.38
CA GLY A 153 9.43 -10.77 1.17
C GLY A 153 9.41 -10.49 2.68
N ARG A 154 10.29 -9.59 3.17
CA ARG A 154 10.36 -9.29 4.60
C ARG A 154 9.20 -8.41 5.08
N THR A 155 8.87 -8.52 6.37
CA THR A 155 7.91 -7.63 7.03
C THR A 155 8.38 -6.18 7.02
N ILE A 156 7.42 -5.23 6.98
CA ILE A 156 7.69 -3.79 7.03
C ILE A 156 8.16 -3.37 8.42
N LEU A 157 7.66 -4.03 9.47
CA LEU A 157 7.92 -3.66 10.86
C LEU A 157 9.35 -3.99 11.32
N GLY A 158 10.07 -4.86 10.60
CA GLY A 158 11.32 -5.43 11.05
C GLY A 158 11.13 -6.56 12.05
N THR A 159 12.20 -6.93 12.75
CA THR A 159 12.19 -7.93 13.81
C THR A 159 12.79 -7.37 15.09
N PRO A 160 12.56 -7.99 16.27
CA PRO A 160 13.23 -7.57 17.50
C PRO A 160 14.74 -7.46 17.37
N GLU A 161 15.37 -8.38 16.62
CA GLU A 161 16.83 -8.42 16.42
C GLU A 161 17.33 -7.29 15.52
N THR A 162 16.59 -6.93 14.48
CA THR A 162 16.96 -5.82 13.58
C THR A 162 16.74 -4.48 14.26
N LEU A 163 15.59 -4.30 14.91
CA LEU A 163 15.26 -3.09 15.66
C LEU A 163 16.28 -2.81 16.78
N ALA A 164 16.79 -3.84 17.46
CA ALA A 164 17.78 -3.68 18.52
C ALA A 164 19.12 -3.11 18.02
N ARG A 165 19.41 -3.22 16.72
CA ARG A 165 20.66 -2.72 16.10
C ARG A 165 20.53 -1.28 15.58
N ILE A 166 19.31 -0.78 15.38
CA ILE A 166 19.07 0.56 14.89
C ILE A 166 19.47 1.58 15.96
N THR A 167 20.28 2.55 15.57
CA THR A 167 20.75 3.65 16.41
C THR A 167 20.39 5.00 15.77
N PRO A 168 20.39 6.10 16.54
CA PRO A 168 20.18 7.43 15.97
C PRO A 168 21.14 7.75 14.83
N ASP A 169 22.39 7.32 14.93
CA ASP A 169 23.40 7.59 13.89
C ASP A 169 23.16 6.76 12.63
N SER A 170 22.78 5.48 12.77
CA SER A 170 22.40 4.65 11.62
C SER A 170 21.14 5.18 10.93
N MET A 171 20.18 5.68 11.70
CA MET A 171 18.94 6.30 11.19
C MET A 171 19.24 7.60 10.43
N ARG A 172 20.07 8.50 11.00
CA ARG A 172 20.50 9.72 10.29
C ARG A 172 21.24 9.40 9.00
N LYS A 173 22.13 8.41 9.04
CA LYS A 173 22.84 7.97 7.84
C LYS A 173 21.88 7.43 6.78
N TYR A 174 20.95 6.59 7.18
CA TYR A 174 19.94 6.02 6.28
C TYR A 174 19.11 7.14 5.63
N MET A 175 18.65 8.12 6.40
CA MET A 175 17.94 9.29 5.86
C MET A 175 18.80 10.08 4.88
N GLN A 176 20.09 10.32 5.17
CA GLN A 176 20.99 11.01 4.25
C GLN A 176 21.18 10.26 2.92
N ASP A 177 21.23 8.95 2.96
CA ASP A 177 21.46 8.10 1.79
C ASP A 177 20.18 7.94 0.94
N HIS A 178 18.99 7.99 1.55
CA HIS A 178 17.71 7.65 0.90
C HIS A 178 16.76 8.83 0.69
N TYR A 179 16.84 9.89 1.52
CA TYR A 179 15.98 11.07 1.39
C TYR A 179 16.65 12.10 0.47
N THR A 180 16.60 11.81 -0.81
CA THR A 180 17.29 12.58 -1.86
C THR A 180 16.30 13.47 -2.62
N SER A 181 16.81 14.41 -3.41
CA SER A 181 15.94 15.25 -4.27
C SER A 181 15.17 14.42 -5.31
N LYS A 182 15.69 13.25 -5.70
CA LYS A 182 15.02 12.33 -6.65
C LYS A 182 14.02 11.40 -5.99
N SER A 183 14.22 11.06 -4.71
CA SER A 183 13.31 10.19 -3.96
C SER A 183 12.15 10.95 -3.32
N ILE A 184 12.27 12.27 -3.13
CA ILE A 184 11.23 13.09 -2.50
C ILE A 184 10.30 13.69 -3.55
N VAL A 185 8.99 13.52 -3.30
CA VAL A 185 7.92 14.19 -4.03
C VAL A 185 7.00 14.88 -3.04
N ILE A 186 6.56 16.07 -3.35
CA ILE A 186 5.53 16.78 -2.59
C ILE A 186 4.24 16.74 -3.38
N SER A 187 3.14 16.38 -2.72
CA SER A 187 1.81 16.44 -3.31
C SER A 187 0.89 17.34 -2.49
N VAL A 188 0.09 18.14 -3.18
CA VAL A 188 -0.86 19.05 -2.55
C VAL A 188 -2.20 18.97 -3.25
N ALA A 189 -3.29 18.78 -2.50
CA ALA A 189 -4.64 18.88 -3.04
C ALA A 189 -5.51 19.74 -2.11
N GLY A 190 -6.42 20.51 -2.69
CA GLY A 190 -7.33 21.38 -1.95
C GLY A 190 -7.37 22.78 -2.48
N LYS A 191 -7.78 23.73 -1.65
CA LYS A 191 -7.81 25.17 -2.00
C LYS A 191 -6.38 25.71 -1.95
N ILE A 192 -5.81 25.90 -3.12
CA ILE A 192 -4.43 26.38 -3.28
C ILE A 192 -4.43 27.91 -3.33
N GLU A 193 -3.71 28.53 -2.39
CA GLU A 193 -3.43 29.95 -2.39
C GLU A 193 -2.17 30.25 -3.24
N ASP A 194 -2.08 31.49 -3.78
CA ASP A 194 -0.98 31.90 -4.65
C ASP A 194 0.41 31.77 -3.97
N SER A 195 0.45 31.94 -2.64
CA SER A 195 1.67 31.84 -1.82
C SER A 195 2.18 30.41 -1.59
N LEU A 196 1.41 29.38 -1.96
CA LEU A 196 1.80 27.99 -1.69
C LEU A 196 3.19 27.64 -2.22
N PHE A 197 3.46 27.98 -3.49
CA PHE A 197 4.73 27.59 -4.12
C PHE A 197 5.93 28.35 -3.58
N ASP A 198 5.75 29.58 -3.15
CA ASP A 198 6.81 30.36 -2.49
C ASP A 198 7.10 29.77 -1.10
N GLY A 199 6.06 29.37 -0.37
CA GLY A 199 6.20 28.63 0.89
C GLY A 199 6.90 27.30 0.70
N LEU A 200 6.50 26.48 -0.29
CA LEU A 200 7.18 25.21 -0.58
C LEU A 200 8.67 25.43 -0.92
N GLU A 201 9.00 26.46 -1.69
CA GLU A 201 10.39 26.81 -1.98
C GLU A 201 11.16 27.18 -0.71
N GLN A 202 10.55 27.98 0.17
CA GLN A 202 11.17 28.39 1.43
C GLN A 202 11.43 27.21 2.37
N TYR A 203 10.43 26.35 2.61
CA TYR A 203 10.49 25.28 3.59
C TYR A 203 11.21 24.03 3.09
N PHE A 204 11.07 23.70 1.80
CA PHE A 204 11.61 22.48 1.21
C PHE A 204 12.73 22.75 0.20
N GLY A 205 12.57 23.72 -0.68
CA GLY A 205 13.51 23.99 -1.79
C GLY A 205 14.88 24.49 -1.34
N SER A 206 14.96 25.17 -0.20
CA SER A 206 16.22 25.69 0.38
C SER A 206 17.15 24.58 0.92
N ARG A 207 16.69 23.34 1.02
CA ARG A 207 17.45 22.21 1.60
C ARG A 207 18.48 21.67 0.61
N LYS A 208 19.69 21.42 1.11
CA LYS A 208 20.73 20.73 0.33
C LYS A 208 20.51 19.22 0.45
N LEU A 209 20.14 18.60 -0.66
CA LEU A 209 19.91 17.18 -0.75
C LEU A 209 20.89 16.55 -1.75
N SER A 210 21.17 15.26 -1.55
CA SER A 210 21.82 14.44 -2.58
C SER A 210 20.87 14.29 -3.78
N ASP A 211 21.41 14.16 -4.98
CA ASP A 211 20.69 13.83 -6.21
C ASP A 211 20.86 12.36 -6.63
N ASN A 212 21.38 11.53 -5.75
CA ASN A 212 21.56 10.10 -6.01
C ASN A 212 20.19 9.43 -6.22
N ALA A 213 20.13 8.53 -7.18
CA ALA A 213 18.98 7.65 -7.31
C ALA A 213 19.04 6.55 -6.24
N VAL A 214 17.92 6.29 -5.60
CA VAL A 214 17.76 5.17 -4.68
C VAL A 214 17.23 3.98 -5.50
N ILE A 215 17.92 2.84 -5.45
CA ILE A 215 17.61 1.68 -6.27
C ILE A 215 17.27 0.52 -5.33
N CYS A 216 16.16 -0.17 -5.60
CA CYS A 216 15.80 -1.41 -4.92
C CYS A 216 16.23 -2.65 -5.73
N GLU A 217 16.34 -3.77 -5.05
CA GLU A 217 16.56 -5.06 -5.71
C GLU A 217 15.32 -5.47 -6.53
N PRO A 218 15.52 -6.06 -7.73
CA PRO A 218 14.40 -6.61 -8.51
C PRO A 218 13.70 -7.73 -7.74
N ALA A 219 12.37 -7.73 -7.77
CA ALA A 219 11.57 -8.78 -7.16
C ALA A 219 11.26 -9.88 -8.18
N THR A 220 11.43 -11.13 -7.77
CA THR A 220 11.08 -12.30 -8.59
C THR A 220 10.09 -13.16 -7.83
N TYR A 221 8.87 -13.28 -8.35
CA TYR A 221 7.85 -14.15 -7.79
C TYR A 221 8.22 -15.60 -8.06
N THR A 222 8.32 -16.41 -6.99
CA THR A 222 8.61 -17.84 -7.06
C THR A 222 7.48 -18.60 -6.37
N PRO A 223 6.71 -19.44 -7.08
CA PRO A 223 5.59 -20.17 -6.48
C PRO A 223 6.05 -21.06 -5.32
N GLN A 224 5.46 -20.86 -4.15
CA GLN A 224 5.78 -21.66 -2.97
C GLN A 224 4.58 -21.76 -2.03
N ASN A 225 4.40 -22.91 -1.38
CA ASN A 225 3.37 -23.11 -0.39
C ASN A 225 3.95 -23.03 1.03
N VAL A 226 3.20 -22.42 1.95
CA VAL A 226 3.58 -22.29 3.36
C VAL A 226 2.36 -22.56 4.25
N CYS A 227 2.59 -23.25 5.36
CA CYS A 227 1.57 -23.50 6.37
C CYS A 227 2.16 -23.24 7.75
N LEU A 228 1.54 -22.33 8.50
CA LEU A 228 1.90 -22.01 9.87
C LEU A 228 0.80 -22.51 10.81
N ASN A 229 1.11 -23.57 11.59
CA ASN A 229 0.20 -24.00 12.64
C ASN A 229 0.28 -23.02 13.81
N HIS A 230 -0.85 -22.41 14.15
CA HIS A 230 -0.97 -21.48 15.26
C HIS A 230 -2.34 -21.67 15.94
N ASP A 231 -2.39 -21.44 17.24
CA ASP A 231 -3.61 -21.62 18.06
C ASP A 231 -4.57 -20.41 17.92
N PHE A 232 -5.10 -20.23 16.71
CA PHE A 232 -6.17 -19.27 16.41
C PHE A 232 -7.53 -19.99 16.33
N GLU A 233 -8.62 -19.23 16.41
CA GLU A 233 -9.96 -19.80 16.26
C GLU A 233 -10.29 -20.18 14.81
N GLN A 234 -9.70 -19.47 13.84
CA GLN A 234 -9.96 -19.65 12.41
C GLN A 234 -8.66 -19.91 11.64
N VAL A 235 -8.81 -20.47 10.46
CA VAL A 235 -7.76 -20.58 9.46
C VAL A 235 -7.90 -19.45 8.46
N GLN A 236 -6.84 -18.67 8.30
CA GLN A 236 -6.69 -17.75 7.17
C GLN A 236 -6.00 -18.51 6.04
N LEU A 237 -6.63 -18.51 4.88
CA LEU A 237 -6.16 -19.21 3.68
C LEU A 237 -5.98 -18.20 2.55
N VAL A 238 -4.77 -18.12 1.99
CA VAL A 238 -4.46 -17.34 0.79
C VAL A 238 -4.15 -18.30 -0.36
N ALA A 239 -4.85 -18.16 -1.48
CA ALA A 239 -4.44 -18.69 -2.77
C ALA A 239 -4.00 -17.52 -3.65
N GLY A 240 -2.68 -17.35 -3.78
CA GLY A 240 -2.07 -16.22 -4.48
C GLY A 240 -1.42 -16.65 -5.79
N PHE A 241 -1.38 -15.70 -6.71
CA PHE A 241 -0.81 -15.85 -8.04
C PHE A 241 0.14 -14.67 -8.33
N ASN A 242 1.03 -14.85 -9.28
CA ASN A 242 1.80 -13.70 -9.82
C ASN A 242 0.83 -12.72 -10.49
N GLY A 243 0.89 -11.47 -10.06
CA GLY A 243 0.05 -10.39 -10.56
C GLY A 243 0.75 -9.55 -11.63
N ILE A 244 0.21 -8.37 -11.87
CA ILE A 244 0.78 -7.36 -12.75
C ILE A 244 1.55 -6.30 -11.95
N ASP A 245 2.54 -5.67 -12.57
CA ASP A 245 3.23 -4.53 -11.98
C ASP A 245 2.41 -3.24 -12.06
N ILE A 246 2.92 -2.17 -11.44
CA ILE A 246 2.20 -0.91 -11.32
C ILE A 246 2.08 -0.12 -12.63
N TYR A 247 2.88 -0.46 -13.65
CA TYR A 247 2.87 0.19 -14.97
C TYR A 247 1.99 -0.52 -15.98
N ASP A 248 1.47 -1.70 -15.66
CA ASP A 248 0.63 -2.47 -16.56
C ASP A 248 -0.72 -1.75 -16.79
N GLU A 249 -0.98 -1.38 -18.03
CA GLU A 249 -2.20 -0.69 -18.46
C GLU A 249 -3.46 -1.57 -18.35
N ARG A 250 -3.31 -2.90 -18.23
CA ARG A 250 -4.43 -3.85 -18.03
C ARG A 250 -5.05 -3.75 -16.63
N VAL A 251 -4.53 -2.88 -15.77
CA VAL A 251 -5.06 -2.68 -14.42
C VAL A 251 -6.57 -2.39 -14.40
N TYR A 252 -7.12 -1.69 -15.40
CA TYR A 252 -8.56 -1.41 -15.46
C TYR A 252 -9.39 -2.67 -15.73
N SER A 253 -8.90 -3.55 -16.61
CA SER A 253 -9.50 -4.87 -16.84
C SER A 253 -9.40 -5.74 -15.60
N LEU A 254 -8.27 -5.69 -14.87
CA LEU A 254 -8.09 -6.38 -13.59
C LEU A 254 -9.08 -5.89 -12.53
N LEU A 255 -9.30 -4.58 -12.44
CA LEU A 255 -10.27 -4.01 -11.50
C LEU A 255 -11.70 -4.48 -11.80
N VAL A 256 -12.10 -4.51 -13.08
CA VAL A 256 -13.42 -5.02 -13.49
C VAL A 256 -13.53 -6.51 -13.21
N PHE A 257 -12.52 -7.30 -13.59
CA PHE A 257 -12.45 -8.72 -13.28
C PHE A 257 -12.58 -8.99 -11.78
N ASN A 258 -11.76 -8.33 -10.97
CA ASN A 258 -11.76 -8.50 -9.51
C ASN A 258 -13.10 -8.10 -8.88
N ASN A 259 -13.75 -7.06 -9.38
CA ASN A 259 -15.07 -6.64 -8.92
C ASN A 259 -16.13 -7.74 -9.12
N ILE A 260 -16.12 -8.42 -10.27
CA ILE A 260 -17.04 -9.52 -10.53
C ILE A 260 -16.66 -10.77 -9.75
N PHE A 261 -15.38 -11.05 -9.68
CA PHE A 261 -14.87 -12.32 -9.14
C PHE A 261 -14.87 -12.37 -7.61
N GLY A 262 -14.24 -11.36 -6.95
CA GLY A 262 -13.96 -11.45 -5.52
C GLY A 262 -14.17 -10.18 -4.70
N SER A 263 -14.51 -9.02 -5.31
CA SER A 263 -14.65 -7.78 -4.56
C SER A 263 -16.11 -7.47 -4.23
N GLY A 264 -16.45 -7.57 -2.93
CA GLY A 264 -17.76 -7.18 -2.44
C GLY A 264 -18.82 -8.29 -2.43
N MET A 265 -19.98 -7.93 -1.89
CA MET A 265 -21.06 -8.90 -1.61
C MET A 265 -21.71 -9.51 -2.86
N SER A 266 -21.63 -8.86 -4.01
CA SER A 266 -22.19 -9.37 -5.27
C SER A 266 -21.21 -10.18 -6.10
N SER A 267 -19.98 -10.37 -5.63
CA SER A 267 -18.95 -11.14 -6.31
C SER A 267 -19.26 -12.64 -6.34
N ARG A 268 -18.70 -13.36 -7.32
CA ARG A 268 -18.92 -14.79 -7.46
C ARG A 268 -18.42 -15.60 -6.25
N LEU A 269 -17.24 -15.24 -5.72
CA LEU A 269 -16.71 -15.91 -4.52
C LEU A 269 -17.64 -15.73 -3.31
N PHE A 270 -18.09 -14.50 -3.07
CA PHE A 270 -18.97 -14.22 -1.94
C PHE A 270 -20.32 -14.95 -2.08
N GLN A 271 -20.98 -14.83 -3.24
CA GLN A 271 -22.29 -15.45 -3.47
C GLN A 271 -22.24 -16.98 -3.47
N ASN A 272 -21.21 -17.57 -4.10
CA ASN A 272 -21.15 -19.00 -4.29
C ASN A 272 -20.54 -19.76 -3.11
N ILE A 273 -19.79 -19.09 -2.22
CA ILE A 273 -19.11 -19.77 -1.09
C ILE A 273 -19.68 -19.29 0.24
N ARG A 274 -19.80 -17.97 0.46
CA ARG A 274 -20.33 -17.44 1.72
C ARG A 274 -21.84 -17.51 1.79
N GLU A 275 -22.55 -16.90 0.85
CA GLU A 275 -24.02 -16.82 0.91
C GLU A 275 -24.67 -18.17 0.72
N LYS A 276 -24.18 -18.96 -0.22
CA LYS A 276 -24.81 -20.24 -0.58
C LYS A 276 -24.53 -21.36 0.42
N TYR A 277 -23.32 -21.39 0.99
CA TYR A 277 -22.88 -22.51 1.83
C TYR A 277 -22.56 -22.12 3.28
N GLY A 278 -22.33 -20.84 3.58
CA GLY A 278 -22.02 -20.39 4.93
C GLY A 278 -20.71 -20.92 5.50
N LEU A 279 -19.72 -21.24 4.65
CA LEU A 279 -18.50 -21.93 5.06
C LEU A 279 -17.40 -20.98 5.53
N VAL A 280 -17.51 -19.69 5.25
CA VAL A 280 -16.49 -18.69 5.52
C VAL A 280 -17.08 -17.51 6.28
N TYR A 281 -16.31 -16.91 7.18
CA TYR A 281 -16.62 -15.60 7.75
C TYR A 281 -16.43 -14.49 6.71
N SER A 282 -15.29 -14.52 6.03
CA SER A 282 -14.97 -13.63 4.92
C SER A 282 -14.35 -14.41 3.76
N ILE A 283 -14.60 -13.95 2.54
CA ILE A 283 -13.90 -14.38 1.33
C ILE A 283 -13.89 -13.23 0.34
N GLY A 284 -12.76 -13.06 -0.31
CA GLY A 284 -12.58 -12.02 -1.31
C GLY A 284 -11.35 -12.25 -2.16
N ALA A 285 -11.18 -11.40 -3.17
CA ALA A 285 -9.96 -11.35 -3.94
C ALA A 285 -9.48 -9.90 -4.07
N GLY A 286 -8.17 -9.74 -4.16
CA GLY A 286 -7.49 -8.46 -4.29
C GLY A 286 -6.25 -8.57 -5.16
N HIS A 287 -5.63 -7.44 -5.43
CA HIS A 287 -4.34 -7.39 -6.10
C HIS A 287 -3.42 -6.38 -5.45
N SER A 288 -2.14 -6.69 -5.43
CA SER A 288 -1.07 -5.77 -5.05
C SER A 288 -0.15 -5.57 -6.24
N ALA A 289 0.15 -4.31 -6.58
CA ALA A 289 1.02 -3.96 -7.69
C ALA A 289 2.18 -3.11 -7.19
N TYR A 290 3.40 -3.52 -7.53
CA TYR A 290 4.66 -2.92 -7.15
C TYR A 290 5.43 -2.50 -8.41
N LEU A 291 6.63 -1.92 -8.23
CA LEU A 291 7.43 -1.37 -9.34
C LEU A 291 7.72 -2.38 -10.47
N ASP A 292 7.93 -3.64 -10.15
CA ASP A 292 8.37 -4.69 -11.09
C ASP A 292 7.74 -6.07 -10.84
N THR A 293 6.76 -6.15 -9.96
CA THR A 293 6.04 -7.37 -9.59
C THR A 293 4.65 -7.06 -9.08
N GLY A 294 3.85 -8.08 -8.84
CA GLY A 294 2.56 -7.96 -8.20
C GLY A 294 2.02 -9.30 -7.76
N THR A 295 0.91 -9.29 -7.05
CA THR A 295 0.14 -10.48 -6.70
C THR A 295 -1.33 -10.28 -7.02
N PHE A 296 -2.01 -11.39 -7.27
CA PHE A 296 -3.46 -11.49 -7.26
C PHE A 296 -3.83 -12.57 -6.26
N ASP A 297 -4.55 -12.20 -5.22
CA ASP A 297 -4.73 -13.04 -4.05
C ASP A 297 -6.20 -13.28 -3.77
N ILE A 298 -6.57 -14.51 -3.43
CA ILE A 298 -7.86 -14.90 -2.90
C ILE A 298 -7.65 -15.23 -1.42
N LEU A 299 -8.28 -14.48 -0.53
CA LEU A 299 -8.24 -14.67 0.91
C LEU A 299 -9.57 -15.26 1.38
N ALA A 300 -9.52 -16.25 2.27
CA ALA A 300 -10.69 -16.80 2.95
C ALA A 300 -10.39 -17.02 4.44
N ALA A 301 -11.33 -16.61 5.30
CA ALA A 301 -11.32 -16.90 6.74
C ALA A 301 -12.39 -17.96 7.03
N THR A 302 -11.98 -19.13 7.55
CA THR A 302 -12.87 -20.28 7.75
C THR A 302 -12.50 -21.09 8.99
N THR A 303 -13.36 -22.03 9.38
CA THR A 303 -13.00 -22.98 10.44
C THR A 303 -12.15 -24.14 9.89
N PRO A 304 -11.33 -24.79 10.71
CA PRO A 304 -10.45 -25.87 10.27
C PRO A 304 -11.16 -26.99 9.49
N GLU A 305 -12.40 -27.32 9.89
CA GLU A 305 -13.17 -28.38 9.28
C GLU A 305 -13.63 -28.05 7.85
N ASN A 306 -13.70 -26.77 7.52
CA ASN A 306 -14.23 -26.28 6.24
C ASN A 306 -13.14 -25.96 5.21
N VAL A 307 -11.85 -25.94 5.60
CA VAL A 307 -10.74 -25.53 4.74
C VAL A 307 -10.70 -26.26 3.40
N GLU A 308 -10.83 -27.59 3.41
CA GLU A 308 -10.81 -28.40 2.20
C GLU A 308 -11.98 -28.03 1.27
N GLN A 309 -13.19 -27.91 1.82
CA GLN A 309 -14.38 -27.58 1.05
C GLN A 309 -14.32 -26.15 0.49
N VAL A 310 -13.79 -25.19 1.26
CA VAL A 310 -13.57 -23.80 0.80
C VAL A 310 -12.56 -23.78 -0.35
N ALA A 311 -11.45 -24.51 -0.22
CA ALA A 311 -10.46 -24.63 -1.29
C ALA A 311 -11.05 -25.28 -2.55
N GLU A 312 -11.83 -26.35 -2.44
CA GLU A 312 -12.49 -26.99 -3.59
C GLU A 312 -13.49 -26.07 -4.29
N LEU A 313 -14.29 -25.30 -3.53
CA LEU A 313 -15.24 -24.36 -4.11
C LEU A 313 -14.54 -23.19 -4.78
N THR A 314 -13.48 -22.66 -4.16
CA THR A 314 -12.65 -21.59 -4.73
C THR A 314 -11.98 -22.07 -6.02
N GLU A 315 -11.42 -23.27 -6.03
CA GLU A 315 -10.87 -23.92 -7.21
C GLU A 315 -11.91 -24.02 -8.35
N LYS A 316 -13.13 -24.42 -8.01
CA LYS A 316 -14.24 -24.50 -8.97
C LYS A 316 -14.57 -23.13 -9.58
N GLU A 317 -14.60 -22.08 -8.77
CA GLU A 317 -14.84 -20.71 -9.25
C GLU A 317 -13.70 -20.22 -10.16
N ILE A 318 -12.43 -20.49 -9.81
CA ILE A 318 -11.27 -20.17 -10.67
C ILE A 318 -11.43 -20.85 -12.05
N ARG A 319 -11.76 -22.13 -12.08
CA ARG A 319 -11.96 -22.87 -13.33
C ARG A 319 -13.19 -22.37 -14.10
N ALA A 320 -14.25 -22.00 -13.39
CA ALA A 320 -15.45 -21.45 -14.01
C ALA A 320 -15.19 -20.14 -14.74
N VAL A 321 -14.43 -19.20 -14.14
CA VAL A 321 -14.15 -17.91 -14.77
C VAL A 321 -13.20 -18.03 -15.97
N LYS A 322 -12.36 -19.04 -16.01
CA LYS A 322 -11.49 -19.36 -17.17
C LYS A 322 -12.25 -20.01 -18.31
N SER A 323 -13.25 -20.85 -18.03
CA SER A 323 -13.99 -21.62 -19.03
C SER A 323 -15.29 -20.95 -19.50
N GLN A 324 -15.89 -20.09 -18.70
CA GLN A 324 -17.17 -19.45 -18.95
C GLN A 324 -17.02 -17.92 -18.89
N PRO A 325 -17.05 -17.22 -20.02
CA PRO A 325 -16.94 -15.77 -20.05
C PRO A 325 -18.00 -15.09 -19.19
N PHE A 326 -17.65 -13.95 -18.59
CA PHE A 326 -18.61 -13.11 -17.88
C PHE A 326 -19.72 -12.60 -18.81
N THR A 327 -20.90 -12.45 -18.27
CA THR A 327 -22.02 -11.87 -19.00
C THR A 327 -21.86 -10.37 -19.16
N ASP A 328 -22.46 -9.77 -20.18
CA ASP A 328 -22.45 -8.33 -20.38
C ASP A 328 -23.07 -7.60 -19.18
N GLU A 329 -24.08 -8.19 -18.55
CA GLU A 329 -24.71 -7.64 -17.34
C GLU A 329 -23.74 -7.60 -16.14
N GLU A 330 -22.93 -8.64 -15.93
CA GLU A 330 -21.90 -8.65 -14.88
C GLU A 330 -20.85 -7.55 -15.14
N ILE A 331 -20.39 -7.44 -16.38
CA ILE A 331 -19.38 -6.46 -16.77
C ILE A 331 -19.91 -5.03 -16.59
N GLU A 332 -21.10 -4.73 -17.07
CA GLU A 332 -21.67 -3.38 -16.94
C GLU A 332 -21.97 -3.01 -15.49
N ARG A 333 -22.46 -3.96 -14.69
CA ARG A 333 -22.66 -3.74 -13.24
C ARG A 333 -21.34 -3.44 -12.54
N ALA A 334 -20.28 -4.17 -12.83
CA ALA A 334 -18.95 -3.95 -12.26
C ALA A 334 -18.39 -2.56 -12.65
N LYS A 335 -18.51 -2.18 -13.92
CA LYS A 335 -18.11 -0.84 -14.39
C LYS A 335 -18.87 0.26 -13.64
N VAL A 336 -20.19 0.13 -13.49
CA VAL A 336 -21.01 1.12 -12.75
C VAL A 336 -20.55 1.23 -11.31
N GLN A 337 -20.29 0.10 -10.65
CA GLN A 337 -19.83 0.07 -9.26
C GLN A 337 -18.42 0.69 -9.12
N LEU A 338 -17.50 0.33 -9.99
CA LEU A 338 -16.13 0.88 -9.97
C LEU A 338 -16.12 2.40 -10.21
N LYS A 339 -16.91 2.89 -11.18
CA LYS A 339 -17.06 4.33 -11.42
C LYS A 339 -17.65 5.04 -10.20
N GLY A 340 -18.67 4.46 -9.59
CA GLY A 340 -19.25 4.99 -8.36
C GLY A 340 -18.22 5.07 -7.22
N ASN A 341 -17.51 4.00 -6.95
CA ASN A 341 -16.48 3.93 -5.92
C ASN A 341 -15.35 4.94 -6.18
N TYR A 342 -14.88 5.05 -7.43
CA TYR A 342 -13.85 6.01 -7.81
C TYR A 342 -14.32 7.46 -7.60
N ILE A 343 -15.54 7.80 -8.01
CA ILE A 343 -16.09 9.14 -7.85
C ILE A 343 -16.20 9.48 -6.36
N LEU A 344 -16.82 8.60 -5.56
CA LEU A 344 -17.01 8.82 -4.13
C LEU A 344 -15.67 8.94 -3.38
N SER A 345 -14.69 8.09 -3.68
CA SER A 345 -13.36 8.17 -3.06
C SER A 345 -12.60 9.44 -3.45
N SER A 346 -12.79 9.92 -4.69
CA SER A 346 -12.14 11.13 -5.20
C SER A 346 -12.74 12.45 -4.70
N GLU A 347 -13.82 12.43 -3.91
CA GLU A 347 -14.35 13.63 -3.25
C GLU A 347 -13.43 14.08 -2.10
N GLY A 348 -12.74 13.16 -1.45
CA GLY A 348 -11.83 13.44 -0.35
C GLY A 348 -10.54 14.14 -0.80
N ILE A 349 -10.21 15.27 -0.17
CA ILE A 349 -8.98 16.02 -0.47
C ILE A 349 -7.72 15.20 -0.19
N SER A 350 -7.69 14.43 0.90
CA SER A 350 -6.56 13.55 1.21
C SER A 350 -6.40 12.43 0.18
N SER A 351 -7.50 11.83 -0.30
CA SER A 351 -7.45 10.80 -1.36
C SER A 351 -6.88 11.36 -2.67
N ARG A 352 -7.23 12.62 -3.02
CA ARG A 352 -6.65 13.31 -4.18
C ARG A 352 -5.16 13.54 -4.00
N MET A 353 -4.74 14.07 -2.84
CA MET A 353 -3.33 14.28 -2.52
C MET A 353 -2.55 12.97 -2.63
N GLN A 354 -3.09 11.87 -2.09
CA GLN A 354 -2.46 10.55 -2.17
C GLN A 354 -2.37 10.04 -3.61
N ALA A 355 -3.44 10.19 -4.41
CA ALA A 355 -3.45 9.74 -5.80
C ALA A 355 -2.39 10.46 -6.66
N ILE A 356 -2.31 11.80 -6.56
CA ILE A 356 -1.33 12.58 -7.33
C ILE A 356 0.10 12.40 -6.78
N GLY A 357 0.27 12.24 -5.47
CA GLY A 357 1.57 11.99 -4.86
C GLY A 357 2.14 10.63 -5.29
N ARG A 358 1.33 9.59 -5.23
CA ARG A 358 1.74 8.25 -5.69
C ARG A 358 2.05 8.25 -7.20
N ALA A 359 1.23 8.90 -8.02
CA ALA A 359 1.49 9.02 -9.45
C ALA A 359 2.81 9.78 -9.73
N GLY A 360 3.03 10.90 -9.04
CA GLY A 360 4.26 11.68 -9.16
C GLY A 360 5.51 10.93 -8.68
N LEU A 361 5.40 10.17 -7.59
CA LEU A 361 6.51 9.37 -7.07
C LEU A 361 6.95 8.27 -8.05
N LEU A 362 5.99 7.66 -8.73
CA LEU A 362 6.18 6.55 -9.66
C LEU A 362 6.36 6.99 -11.12
N ASP A 363 6.51 8.28 -11.37
CA ASP A 363 6.58 8.85 -12.74
C ASP A 363 5.43 8.42 -13.66
N ARG A 364 4.25 8.17 -13.08
CA ARG A 364 3.04 7.79 -13.83
C ARG A 364 2.29 9.03 -14.31
N PRO A 365 1.61 8.95 -15.47
CA PRO A 365 0.79 10.05 -15.94
C PRO A 365 -0.31 10.40 -14.94
N LEU A 366 -0.46 11.69 -14.63
CA LEU A 366 -1.61 12.20 -13.89
C LEU A 366 -2.84 12.17 -14.80
N ARG A 367 -3.71 11.19 -14.59
CA ARG A 367 -4.96 11.04 -15.35
C ARG A 367 -6.06 11.86 -14.70
N THR A 368 -6.79 12.56 -15.52
CA THR A 368 -8.02 13.26 -15.12
C THR A 368 -9.10 12.24 -14.75
N ARG A 369 -10.12 12.70 -14.01
CA ARG A 369 -11.30 11.89 -13.71
C ARG A 369 -11.93 11.29 -14.97
N ASP A 370 -12.11 12.11 -16.02
CA ASP A 370 -12.77 11.68 -17.25
C ASP A 370 -11.96 10.60 -17.98
N GLU A 371 -10.63 10.74 -18.04
CA GLU A 371 -9.73 9.73 -18.60
C GLU A 371 -9.82 8.39 -17.84
N ILE A 372 -9.90 8.41 -16.51
CA ILE A 372 -10.06 7.18 -15.71
C ILE A 372 -11.43 6.54 -15.96
N LEU A 373 -12.50 7.35 -16.01
CA LEU A 373 -13.84 6.84 -16.31
C LEU A 373 -13.92 6.26 -17.73
N GLU A 374 -13.23 6.85 -18.69
CA GLU A 374 -13.14 6.34 -20.06
C GLU A 374 -12.38 5.01 -20.09
N LYS A 375 -11.26 4.90 -19.39
CA LYS A 375 -10.52 3.64 -19.25
C LYS A 375 -11.38 2.52 -18.66
N ILE A 376 -12.17 2.79 -17.62
CA ILE A 376 -13.09 1.81 -17.05
C ILE A 376 -14.19 1.45 -18.08
N ASN A 377 -14.72 2.42 -18.79
CA ASN A 377 -15.75 2.19 -19.81
C ASN A 377 -15.26 1.36 -20.99
N SER A 378 -13.98 1.52 -21.37
CA SER A 378 -13.38 0.82 -22.52
C SER A 378 -13.09 -0.66 -22.26
N VAL A 379 -13.16 -1.12 -21.01
CA VAL A 379 -12.96 -2.55 -20.69
C VAL A 379 -14.06 -3.38 -21.35
N ASP A 380 -13.67 -4.43 -22.03
CA ASP A 380 -14.55 -5.36 -22.70
C ASP A 380 -14.29 -6.81 -22.27
N ARG A 381 -15.03 -7.74 -22.84
CA ARG A 381 -14.97 -9.17 -22.52
C ARG A 381 -13.60 -9.76 -22.89
N GLU A 382 -12.99 -9.30 -23.96
CA GLU A 382 -11.71 -9.81 -24.47
C GLU A 382 -10.57 -9.40 -23.52
N SER A 383 -10.52 -8.12 -23.13
CA SER A 383 -9.53 -7.61 -22.18
C SER A 383 -9.68 -8.21 -20.77
N ILE A 384 -10.91 -8.54 -20.34
CA ILE A 384 -11.15 -9.28 -19.10
C ILE A 384 -10.64 -10.72 -19.21
N ALA A 385 -10.87 -11.40 -20.34
CA ALA A 385 -10.38 -12.75 -20.54
C ALA A 385 -8.84 -12.80 -20.54
N GLU A 386 -8.20 -11.86 -21.23
CA GLU A 386 -6.74 -11.72 -21.25
C GLU A 386 -6.15 -11.57 -19.85
N ILE A 387 -6.68 -10.64 -19.06
CA ILE A 387 -6.15 -10.42 -17.70
C ILE A 387 -6.47 -11.58 -16.77
N THR A 388 -7.62 -12.25 -16.93
CA THR A 388 -7.98 -13.44 -16.14
C THR A 388 -6.96 -14.57 -16.36
N GLU A 389 -6.56 -14.82 -17.60
CA GLU A 389 -5.51 -15.82 -17.90
C GLU A 389 -4.16 -15.43 -17.31
N ALA A 390 -3.82 -14.13 -17.35
CA ALA A 390 -2.55 -13.64 -16.81
C ALA A 390 -2.46 -13.78 -15.29
N VAL A 391 -3.51 -13.37 -14.54
CA VAL A 391 -3.48 -13.32 -13.08
C VAL A 391 -3.97 -14.59 -12.38
N LEU A 392 -4.53 -15.54 -13.12
CA LEU A 392 -4.88 -16.88 -12.62
C LEU A 392 -4.06 -17.98 -13.30
N ASP A 393 -2.80 -17.68 -13.68
CA ASP A 393 -1.89 -18.71 -14.20
C ASP A 393 -1.58 -19.73 -13.08
N THR A 394 -2.12 -20.92 -13.24
CA THR A 394 -2.01 -22.01 -12.27
C THR A 394 -0.57 -22.46 -12.00
N LYS A 395 0.37 -22.15 -12.91
CA LYS A 395 1.80 -22.38 -12.69
C LYS A 395 2.42 -21.47 -11.64
N THR A 396 1.76 -20.34 -11.36
CA THR A 396 2.22 -19.39 -10.35
C THR A 396 1.46 -19.51 -9.03
N LEU A 397 0.52 -20.45 -8.91
CA LEU A 397 -0.25 -20.66 -7.70
C LEU A 397 0.63 -20.95 -6.49
N SER A 398 0.47 -20.15 -5.46
CA SER A 398 1.06 -20.31 -4.13
C SER A 398 -0.04 -20.33 -3.09
N ILE A 399 0.14 -21.14 -2.05
CA ILE A 399 -0.85 -21.29 -0.99
C ILE A 399 -0.18 -20.94 0.34
N ALA A 400 -0.78 -20.03 1.09
CA ALA A 400 -0.41 -19.76 2.46
C ALA A 400 -1.60 -20.03 3.39
N ALA A 401 -1.33 -20.62 4.53
CA ALA A 401 -2.36 -20.82 5.56
C ALA A 401 -1.79 -20.59 6.95
N VAL A 402 -2.57 -19.95 7.81
CA VAL A 402 -2.27 -19.72 9.22
C VAL A 402 -3.49 -20.10 10.05
N GLY A 403 -3.27 -20.83 11.13
CA GLY A 403 -4.34 -21.22 12.05
C GLY A 403 -4.14 -22.64 12.58
N PRO A 404 -5.17 -23.25 13.20
CA PRO A 404 -5.10 -24.62 13.72
C PRO A 404 -5.18 -25.67 12.59
N ILE A 405 -4.18 -25.65 11.70
CA ILE A 405 -4.04 -26.51 10.54
C ILE A 405 -2.61 -27.04 10.45
N ASN A 406 -2.44 -28.33 10.15
CA ASN A 406 -1.12 -28.97 10.13
C ASN A 406 -0.55 -29.14 8.71
N SER A 407 -1.37 -29.15 7.70
CA SER A 407 -0.97 -29.32 6.30
C SER A 407 -1.97 -28.67 5.35
N ILE A 408 -1.45 -28.20 4.23
CA ILE A 408 -2.22 -27.71 3.08
C ILE A 408 -2.03 -28.62 1.86
N ASP A 409 -1.49 -29.81 2.08
CA ASP A 409 -1.31 -30.79 1.02
C ASP A 409 -2.64 -31.20 0.42
N GLY A 410 -2.71 -31.25 -0.90
CA GLY A 410 -3.94 -31.58 -1.62
C GLY A 410 -4.89 -30.42 -1.88
N LEU A 411 -4.77 -29.27 -1.18
CA LEU A 411 -5.55 -28.07 -1.48
C LEU A 411 -5.22 -27.59 -2.91
N PHE A 412 -6.25 -27.19 -3.64
CA PHE A 412 -6.14 -26.72 -5.04
C PHE A 412 -5.45 -27.72 -5.99
N SER A 413 -5.52 -29.02 -5.70
CA SER A 413 -4.81 -30.06 -6.45
C SER A 413 -5.26 -30.18 -7.91
N LYS A 414 -6.54 -29.90 -8.20
CA LYS A 414 -7.10 -29.97 -9.54
C LYS A 414 -6.66 -28.79 -10.44
N LEU A 415 -6.22 -27.66 -9.86
CA LEU A 415 -5.61 -26.56 -10.61
C LEU A 415 -4.18 -26.89 -11.06
N LYS A 416 -3.47 -27.71 -10.30
CA LYS A 416 -2.07 -28.10 -10.60
C LYS A 416 -1.96 -29.15 -11.69
N CYS A 417 -3.08 -29.75 -12.12
CA CYS A 417 -3.11 -30.78 -13.16
C CYS A 417 -3.44 -30.22 -14.55
N GLU A 418 -3.73 -28.94 -14.66
CA GLU A 418 -3.97 -28.21 -15.92
C GLU A 418 -2.72 -27.39 -16.31
#